data_ca47cc53698ca24723329ebe659c3c84
#
_entry.id   ca47cc53698ca24723329ebe659c3c84
#
_cell.length_a   1.000
_cell.length_b   1.000
_cell.length_c   1.000
_cell.angle_alpha   90.00
_cell.angle_beta   90.00
_cell.angle_gamma   90.00
#
_symmetry.space_group_name_H-M   'P 1'
#
loop_
_entity.id
_entity.type
_entity.pdbx_description
1 polymer ?
#
loop_
_entity_poly.entity_id
_entity_poly.type
_entity_poly.pdbx_seq_one_letter_code
_entity_poly.pdbx_strand_id
1 'polypeptide(L)'
;EERLELAKKYDYAMGFFEGLARVKLNGKWGFIDKTGKQVIPCVYDDAWDFSEGLARVQLYAKYGLGKYGFIDKTGKQVIPCVYDFAGNFSEGLAHVELNGKYGFIDKTGKKVVPCVYDDVRYFSAFDIIVAIVGESEENQVRYYYDRDGNSL
;
A
#
# COMPACT_ATOMS: atom_id res chain seq x y z
N GLU A 1 31.95 -7.67 -13.85
CA GLU A 1 30.80 -8.51 -13.70
C GLU A 1 29.55 -7.67 -13.44
N GLU A 2 28.44 -7.97 -14.12
CA GLU A 2 27.20 -7.20 -14.07
C GLU A 2 26.62 -7.09 -12.67
N ARG A 3 26.62 -8.18 -11.88
CA ARG A 3 26.11 -8.17 -10.49
C ARG A 3 26.88 -7.20 -9.61
N LEU A 4 28.18 -7.15 -9.78
CA LEU A 4 29.03 -6.26 -8.99
C LEU A 4 28.77 -4.79 -9.36
N GLU A 5 28.60 -4.51 -10.63
CA GLU A 5 28.29 -3.15 -11.09
C GLU A 5 26.92 -2.67 -10.58
N LEU A 6 25.92 -3.56 -10.55
CA LEU A 6 24.62 -3.24 -9.97
C LEU A 6 24.73 -2.98 -8.46
N ALA A 7 25.51 -3.78 -7.76
CA ALA A 7 25.71 -3.61 -6.32
C ALA A 7 26.43 -2.29 -5.99
N LYS A 8 27.31 -1.84 -6.88
CA LYS A 8 28.00 -0.55 -6.73
C LYS A 8 27.09 0.64 -7.04
N LYS A 9 26.10 0.44 -7.93
CA LYS A 9 25.23 1.52 -8.41
C LYS A 9 24.21 1.95 -7.34
N TYR A 10 23.62 1.01 -6.61
CA TYR A 10 22.53 1.30 -5.68
C TYR A 10 23.03 1.35 -4.24
N ASP A 11 22.42 2.25 -3.45
CA ASP A 11 22.70 2.34 -2.01
C ASP A 11 22.15 1.11 -1.27
N TYR A 12 20.98 0.63 -1.70
CA TYR A 12 20.34 -0.59 -1.19
C TYR A 12 19.67 -1.33 -2.33
N ALA A 13 19.64 -2.64 -2.22
CA ALA A 13 18.88 -3.53 -3.09
C ALA A 13 18.32 -4.67 -2.23
N MET A 14 17.02 -4.88 -2.32
CA MET A 14 16.30 -5.90 -1.56
C MET A 14 16.05 -7.14 -2.42
N GLY A 15 15.32 -8.12 -1.90
CA GLY A 15 14.98 -9.33 -2.64
C GLY A 15 13.89 -9.10 -3.69
N PHE A 16 13.75 -10.09 -4.57
CA PHE A 16 12.71 -10.06 -5.61
C PHE A 16 11.38 -10.58 -5.08
N PHE A 17 10.33 -9.84 -5.34
CA PHE A 17 8.94 -10.21 -5.10
C PHE A 17 8.14 -9.94 -6.37
N GLU A 18 7.44 -10.96 -6.85
CA GLU A 18 6.69 -10.88 -8.10
C GLU A 18 7.52 -10.39 -9.29
N GLY A 19 8.82 -10.76 -9.30
CA GLY A 19 9.74 -10.43 -10.38
C GLY A 19 10.40 -9.06 -10.31
N LEU A 20 10.11 -8.27 -9.27
CA LEU A 20 10.68 -6.93 -9.07
C LEU A 20 11.33 -6.81 -7.69
N ALA A 21 12.48 -6.15 -7.65
CA ALA A 21 13.20 -5.86 -6.41
C ALA A 21 13.28 -4.36 -6.21
N ARG A 22 12.95 -3.90 -5.01
CA ARG A 22 13.11 -2.49 -4.68
C ARG A 22 14.58 -2.16 -4.50
N VAL A 23 14.96 -1.02 -5.03
CA VAL A 23 16.32 -0.50 -4.94
C VAL A 23 16.28 0.97 -4.51
N LYS A 24 17.32 1.39 -3.81
CA LYS A 24 17.43 2.78 -3.34
C LYS A 24 18.63 3.44 -4.00
N LEU A 25 18.43 4.63 -4.54
CA LEU A 25 19.47 5.44 -5.15
C LEU A 25 19.24 6.89 -4.77
N ASN A 26 20.27 7.53 -4.21
CA ASN A 26 20.22 8.93 -3.77
C ASN A 26 19.03 9.21 -2.83
N GLY A 27 18.76 8.29 -1.92
CA GLY A 27 17.71 8.44 -0.93
C GLY A 27 16.29 8.14 -1.41
N LYS A 28 16.13 7.72 -2.67
CA LYS A 28 14.80 7.43 -3.25
C LYS A 28 14.71 5.99 -3.72
N TRP A 29 13.51 5.42 -3.63
CA TRP A 29 13.23 4.04 -3.97
C TRP A 29 12.60 3.90 -5.35
N GLY A 30 13.03 2.87 -6.06
CA GLY A 30 12.46 2.40 -7.31
C GLY A 30 12.56 0.89 -7.38
N PHE A 31 12.43 0.31 -8.58
CA PHE A 31 12.41 -1.13 -8.77
C PHE A 31 13.19 -1.55 -10.01
N ILE A 32 13.87 -2.68 -9.90
CA ILE A 32 14.56 -3.33 -11.02
C ILE A 32 13.94 -4.71 -11.26
N ASP A 33 14.04 -5.19 -12.49
CA ASP A 33 13.66 -6.56 -12.83
C ASP A 33 14.84 -7.52 -12.62
N LYS A 34 14.64 -8.80 -12.88
CA LYS A 34 15.65 -9.84 -12.69
C LYS A 34 16.87 -9.73 -13.61
N THR A 35 16.76 -8.93 -14.68
CA THR A 35 17.90 -8.65 -15.57
C THR A 35 18.73 -7.46 -15.07
N GLY A 36 18.29 -6.79 -14.01
CA GLY A 36 18.92 -5.60 -13.48
C GLY A 36 18.47 -4.30 -14.14
N LYS A 37 17.50 -4.38 -15.06
CA LYS A 37 16.94 -3.20 -15.72
C LYS A 37 16.03 -2.44 -14.74
N GLN A 38 16.20 -1.12 -14.66
CA GLN A 38 15.33 -0.27 -13.88
C GLN A 38 13.99 -0.12 -14.59
N VAL A 39 12.94 -0.71 -13.99
CA VAL A 39 11.57 -0.66 -14.52
C VAL A 39 10.83 0.55 -13.97
N ILE A 40 11.04 0.85 -12.70
CA ILE A 40 10.39 1.95 -12.00
C ILE A 40 11.48 2.86 -11.45
N PRO A 41 11.49 4.16 -11.81
CA PRO A 41 12.56 5.06 -11.41
C PRO A 41 12.58 5.29 -9.90
N CYS A 42 13.76 5.59 -9.36
CA CYS A 42 13.99 5.87 -7.95
C CYS A 42 13.51 7.28 -7.61
N VAL A 43 12.21 7.43 -7.40
CA VAL A 43 11.54 8.72 -7.15
C VAL A 43 10.69 8.72 -5.88
N TYR A 44 10.49 7.56 -5.24
CA TYR A 44 9.63 7.46 -4.06
C TYR A 44 10.44 7.63 -2.78
N ASP A 45 9.86 8.33 -1.82
CA ASP A 45 10.51 8.53 -0.51
C ASP A 45 10.58 7.23 0.28
N ASP A 46 9.58 6.37 0.11
CA ASP A 46 9.59 5.00 0.62
C ASP A 46 8.80 4.09 -0.31
N ALA A 47 9.12 2.81 -0.27
CA ALA A 47 8.45 1.80 -1.10
C ALA A 47 8.54 0.44 -0.41
N TRP A 48 7.55 -0.40 -0.67
CA TRP A 48 7.47 -1.77 -0.15
C TRP A 48 7.39 -2.75 -1.31
N ASP A 49 7.54 -4.03 -1.01
CA ASP A 49 7.57 -5.07 -2.03
C ASP A 49 6.23 -5.22 -2.74
N PHE A 50 6.28 -5.68 -4.00
CA PHE A 50 5.06 -5.99 -4.75
C PHE A 50 4.33 -7.16 -4.11
N SER A 51 3.03 -7.01 -3.98
CA SER A 51 2.10 -8.02 -3.51
C SER A 51 0.77 -7.84 -4.23
N GLU A 52 0.21 -8.92 -4.76
CA GLU A 52 -1.03 -8.91 -5.55
C GLU A 52 -1.00 -7.91 -6.72
N GLY A 53 0.18 -7.74 -7.34
CA GLY A 53 0.38 -6.87 -8.49
C GLY A 53 0.57 -5.39 -8.19
N LEU A 54 0.54 -5.00 -6.92
CA LEU A 54 0.68 -3.61 -6.47
C LEU A 54 1.79 -3.46 -5.44
N ALA A 55 2.47 -2.33 -5.45
CA ALA A 55 3.43 -1.97 -4.41
C ALA A 55 2.97 -0.69 -3.71
N ARG A 56 2.96 -0.72 -2.40
CA ARG A 56 2.72 0.47 -1.59
C ARG A 56 3.92 1.40 -1.71
N VAL A 57 3.66 2.67 -1.94
CA VAL A 57 4.70 3.71 -2.04
C VAL A 57 4.30 4.92 -1.22
N GLN A 58 5.29 5.72 -0.86
CA GLN A 58 5.07 6.93 -0.08
C GLN A 58 5.78 8.10 -0.72
N LEU A 59 5.10 9.24 -0.79
CA LEU A 59 5.66 10.51 -1.21
C LEU A 59 5.51 11.52 -0.09
N TYR A 60 6.61 12.17 0.29
CA TYR A 60 6.58 13.21 1.30
C TYR A 60 6.19 14.54 0.66
N ALA A 61 5.29 15.26 1.33
CA ALA A 61 5.03 16.64 0.98
C ALA A 61 6.20 17.53 1.41
N LYS A 62 6.33 18.71 0.78
CA LYS A 62 7.37 19.68 1.13
C LYS A 62 7.32 20.06 2.62
N TYR A 63 6.11 20.14 3.17
CA TYR A 63 5.87 20.39 4.58
C TYR A 63 4.83 19.41 5.09
N GLY A 64 5.24 18.40 5.83
CA GLY A 64 4.32 17.43 6.41
C GLY A 64 4.77 15.98 6.26
N LEU A 65 3.93 15.08 6.77
CA LEU A 65 4.16 13.65 6.70
C LEU A 65 3.88 13.12 5.29
N GLY A 66 4.53 12.02 4.97
CA GLY A 66 4.34 11.38 3.67
C GLY A 66 2.95 10.78 3.51
N LYS A 67 2.49 10.74 2.26
CA LYS A 67 1.22 10.13 1.89
C LYS A 67 1.45 8.82 1.14
N TYR A 68 0.59 7.86 1.39
CA TYR A 68 0.66 6.51 0.84
C TYR A 68 -0.25 6.35 -0.36
N GLY A 69 0.24 5.63 -1.35
CA GLY A 69 -0.51 5.18 -2.51
C GLY A 69 0.05 3.86 -3.01
N PHE A 70 -0.35 3.45 -4.20
CA PHE A 70 0.06 2.18 -4.80
C PHE A 70 0.37 2.34 -6.27
N ILE A 71 1.43 1.65 -6.71
CA ILE A 71 1.82 1.57 -8.12
C ILE A 71 1.67 0.14 -8.63
N ASP A 72 1.42 -0.01 -9.92
CA ASP A 72 1.47 -1.31 -10.58
C ASP A 72 2.90 -1.63 -11.04
N LYS A 73 3.09 -2.80 -11.65
CA LYS A 73 4.41 -3.27 -12.09
C LYS A 73 5.00 -2.45 -13.25
N THR A 74 4.21 -1.61 -13.90
CA THR A 74 4.71 -0.68 -14.93
C THR A 74 5.14 0.67 -14.35
N GLY A 75 4.90 0.88 -13.06
CA GLY A 75 5.17 2.15 -12.38
C GLY A 75 4.01 3.13 -12.43
N LYS A 76 2.86 2.72 -13.01
CA LYS A 76 1.67 3.57 -13.02
C LYS A 76 1.11 3.67 -11.60
N GLN A 77 0.82 4.90 -11.16
CA GLN A 77 0.18 5.15 -9.88
C GLN A 77 -1.32 4.85 -10.01
N VAL A 78 -1.71 3.64 -9.60
CA VAL A 78 -3.10 3.17 -9.65
C VAL A 78 -3.92 3.83 -8.57
N ILE A 79 -3.33 3.97 -7.39
CA ILE A 79 -3.94 4.62 -6.23
C ILE A 79 -3.03 5.77 -5.85
N PRO A 80 -3.52 7.03 -5.96
CA PRO A 80 -2.67 8.19 -5.69
C PRO A 80 -2.22 8.24 -4.23
N CYS A 81 -1.08 8.88 -3.99
CA CYS A 81 -0.52 9.07 -2.65
C CYS A 81 -1.30 10.15 -1.90
N VAL A 82 -2.45 9.78 -1.37
CA VAL A 82 -3.37 10.68 -0.67
C VAL A 82 -3.72 10.21 0.74
N TYR A 83 -3.40 8.97 1.10
CA TYR A 83 -3.75 8.42 2.40
C TYR A 83 -2.69 8.70 3.45
N ASP A 84 -3.12 8.97 4.67
CA ASP A 84 -2.20 9.16 5.80
C ASP A 84 -1.51 7.87 6.18
N PHE A 85 -2.17 6.74 5.97
CA PHE A 85 -1.60 5.41 6.06
C PHE A 85 -2.35 4.44 5.13
N ALA A 86 -1.65 3.42 4.65
CA ALA A 86 -2.24 2.32 3.92
C ALA A 86 -1.53 1.01 4.30
N GLY A 87 -2.30 -0.05 4.51
CA GLY A 87 -1.76 -1.39 4.69
C GLY A 87 -1.48 -2.05 3.35
N ASN A 88 -0.89 -3.23 3.38
CA ASN A 88 -0.71 -4.03 2.17
C ASN A 88 -2.04 -4.60 1.70
N PHE A 89 -2.14 -4.83 0.38
CA PHE A 89 -3.26 -5.58 -0.15
C PHE A 89 -3.20 -7.03 0.31
N SER A 90 -4.30 -7.52 0.81
CA SER A 90 -4.51 -8.90 1.18
C SER A 90 -5.88 -9.32 0.69
N GLU A 91 -5.92 -10.36 -0.14
CA GLU A 91 -7.17 -10.88 -0.73
C GLU A 91 -7.99 -9.78 -1.42
N GLY A 92 -7.31 -8.86 -2.11
CA GLY A 92 -7.93 -7.80 -2.90
C GLY A 92 -8.36 -6.56 -2.12
N LEU A 93 -8.10 -6.49 -0.81
CA LEU A 93 -8.48 -5.35 0.03
C LEU A 93 -7.27 -4.81 0.78
N ALA A 94 -7.21 -3.49 0.97
CA ALA A 94 -6.24 -2.82 1.82
C ALA A 94 -6.96 -1.83 2.74
N HIS A 95 -6.63 -1.86 4.04
CA HIS A 95 -7.11 -0.83 4.92
C HIS A 95 -6.36 0.47 4.68
N VAL A 96 -7.04 1.58 4.81
CA VAL A 96 -6.47 2.92 4.63
C VAL A 96 -6.96 3.84 5.74
N GLU A 97 -6.13 4.83 6.04
CA GLU A 97 -6.44 5.85 7.04
C GLU A 97 -6.42 7.22 6.37
N LEU A 98 -7.41 8.02 6.69
CA LEU A 98 -7.51 9.41 6.24
C LEU A 98 -8.14 10.24 7.36
N ASN A 99 -7.41 11.28 7.79
CA ASN A 99 -7.84 12.19 8.87
C ASN A 99 -8.22 11.45 10.16
N GLY A 100 -7.42 10.44 10.53
CA GLY A 100 -7.60 9.67 11.75
C GLY A 100 -8.70 8.61 11.70
N LYS A 101 -9.33 8.41 10.55
CA LYS A 101 -10.40 7.42 10.36
C LYS A 101 -10.01 6.38 9.32
N TYR A 102 -10.51 5.18 9.49
CA TYR A 102 -10.15 3.99 8.71
C TYR A 102 -11.27 3.56 7.78
N GLY A 103 -10.87 3.02 6.65
CA GLY A 103 -11.74 2.38 5.68
C GLY A 103 -10.99 1.29 4.92
N PHE A 104 -11.61 0.75 3.88
CA PHE A 104 -11.01 -0.21 2.96
C PHE A 104 -11.12 0.26 1.52
N ILE A 105 -10.08 -0.04 0.74
CA ILE A 105 -10.10 0.15 -0.72
C ILE A 105 -9.85 -1.19 -1.40
N ASP A 106 -10.36 -1.32 -2.63
CA ASP A 106 -10.01 -2.42 -3.51
C ASP A 106 -8.78 -2.06 -4.36
N LYS A 107 -8.34 -2.99 -5.22
CA LYS A 107 -7.16 -2.81 -6.07
C LYS A 107 -7.31 -1.74 -7.13
N THR A 108 -8.51 -1.27 -7.41
CA THR A 108 -8.76 -0.15 -8.33
C THR A 108 -8.72 1.20 -7.63
N GLY A 109 -8.62 1.19 -6.31
CA GLY A 109 -8.68 2.39 -5.48
C GLY A 109 -10.08 2.80 -5.07
N LYS A 110 -11.10 2.01 -5.45
CA LYS A 110 -12.47 2.26 -5.03
C LYS A 110 -12.59 2.09 -3.52
N LYS A 111 -13.22 3.04 -2.85
CA LYS A 111 -13.54 2.93 -1.42
C LYS A 111 -14.69 1.96 -1.22
N VAL A 112 -14.35 0.75 -0.80
CA VAL A 112 -15.33 -0.29 -0.44
C VAL A 112 -16.02 0.09 0.86
N VAL A 113 -15.24 0.58 1.83
CA VAL A 113 -15.72 1.13 3.10
C VAL A 113 -15.09 2.51 3.26
N PRO A 114 -15.88 3.58 3.45
CA PRO A 114 -15.33 4.93 3.57
C PRO A 114 -14.51 5.10 4.85
N CYS A 115 -13.58 6.06 4.84
CA CYS A 115 -12.72 6.38 5.99
C CYS A 115 -13.47 7.22 7.02
N VAL A 116 -14.40 6.59 7.72
CA VAL A 116 -15.23 7.23 8.74
C VAL A 116 -15.29 6.44 10.06
N TYR A 117 -14.57 5.34 10.14
CA TYR A 117 -14.61 4.40 11.26
C TYR A 117 -13.37 4.54 12.14
N ASP A 118 -13.52 4.21 13.42
CA ASP A 118 -12.41 4.24 14.38
C ASP A 118 -11.47 3.04 14.20
N ASP A 119 -11.99 1.93 13.68
CA ASP A 119 -11.21 0.75 13.31
C ASP A 119 -11.94 -0.04 12.22
N VAL A 120 -11.19 -0.78 11.42
CA VAL A 120 -11.75 -1.69 10.42
C VAL A 120 -10.95 -2.98 10.43
N ARG A 121 -11.63 -4.11 10.22
CA ARG A 121 -11.02 -5.44 10.18
C ARG A 121 -11.63 -6.23 9.04
N TYR A 122 -10.82 -7.07 8.43
CA TYR A 122 -11.30 -8.00 7.43
C TYR A 122 -11.17 -9.43 7.97
N PHE A 123 -12.31 -10.08 8.17
CA PHE A 123 -12.38 -11.47 8.58
C PHE A 123 -12.41 -12.35 7.33
N SER A 124 -11.23 -12.69 6.82
CA SER A 124 -11.08 -13.43 5.55
C SER A 124 -11.74 -14.80 5.58
N ALA A 125 -11.78 -15.47 6.75
CA ALA A 125 -12.45 -16.76 6.91
C ALA A 125 -13.94 -16.70 6.58
N PHE A 126 -14.57 -15.55 6.78
CA PHE A 126 -16.00 -15.34 6.55
C PHE A 126 -16.29 -14.41 5.37
N ASP A 127 -15.24 -13.81 4.80
CA ASP A 127 -15.33 -12.79 3.75
C ASP A 127 -16.23 -11.61 4.18
N ILE A 128 -16.03 -11.15 5.41
CA ILE A 128 -16.81 -10.07 6.04
C ILE A 128 -15.87 -8.98 6.54
N ILE A 129 -16.20 -7.74 6.20
CA ILE A 129 -15.54 -6.55 6.75
C ILE A 129 -16.32 -6.11 7.98
N VAL A 130 -15.60 -5.86 9.06
CA VAL A 130 -16.14 -5.30 10.30
C VAL A 130 -15.61 -3.89 10.47
N ALA A 131 -16.51 -2.92 10.51
CA ALA A 131 -16.17 -1.51 10.74
C ALA A 131 -16.69 -1.10 12.12
N ILE A 132 -15.85 -0.42 12.89
CA ILE A 132 -16.07 -0.20 14.31
C ILE A 132 -16.10 1.29 14.62
N VAL A 133 -17.11 1.71 15.36
CA VAL A 133 -17.20 3.06 15.94
C VAL A 133 -17.17 2.92 17.46
N GLY A 134 -16.32 3.69 18.13
CA GLY A 134 -16.13 3.66 19.57
C GLY A 134 -14.75 3.14 19.97
N GLU A 135 -14.20 3.72 21.03
CA GLU A 135 -12.82 3.47 21.45
C GLU A 135 -12.66 2.31 22.42
N SER A 136 -13.75 1.87 23.07
CA SER A 136 -13.70 0.79 24.06
C SER A 136 -14.70 -0.31 23.72
N GLU A 137 -14.42 -1.53 24.14
CA GLU A 137 -15.30 -2.68 23.92
C GLU A 137 -16.72 -2.44 24.46
N GLU A 138 -16.88 -1.66 25.51
CA GLU A 138 -18.17 -1.36 26.12
C GLU A 138 -19.01 -0.39 25.29
N ASN A 139 -18.35 0.45 24.47
CA ASN A 139 -19.00 1.51 23.69
C ASN A 139 -18.96 1.28 22.18
N GLN A 140 -18.48 0.11 21.75
CA GLN A 140 -18.34 -0.18 20.32
C GLN A 140 -19.68 -0.44 19.66
N VAL A 141 -19.84 0.14 18.47
CA VAL A 141 -20.88 -0.24 17.53
C VAL A 141 -20.17 -0.83 16.33
N ARG A 142 -20.61 -2.00 15.88
CA ARG A 142 -20.04 -2.72 14.77
C ARG A 142 -20.98 -2.71 13.58
N TYR A 143 -20.41 -2.41 12.41
CA TYR A 143 -21.11 -2.45 11.13
C TYR A 143 -20.47 -3.55 10.29
N TYR A 144 -21.26 -4.27 9.53
CA TYR A 144 -20.80 -5.42 8.77
C TYR A 144 -21.06 -5.20 7.29
N TYR A 145 -20.06 -5.51 6.46
CA TYR A 145 -20.11 -5.33 5.03
C TYR A 145 -19.55 -6.56 4.31
N ASP A 146 -20.04 -6.83 3.11
CA ASP A 146 -19.36 -7.77 2.24
C ASP A 146 -18.14 -7.09 1.60
N ARG A 147 -17.36 -7.85 0.80
CA ARG A 147 -16.15 -7.30 0.18
C ARG A 147 -16.43 -6.24 -0.89
N ASP A 148 -17.65 -6.13 -1.37
CA ASP A 148 -18.06 -5.11 -2.34
C ASP A 148 -18.57 -3.83 -1.65
N GLY A 149 -18.65 -3.83 -0.32
CA GLY A 149 -19.08 -2.69 0.48
C GLY A 149 -20.59 -2.63 0.70
N ASN A 150 -21.30 -3.73 0.43
CA ASN A 150 -22.74 -3.81 0.71
C ASN A 150 -22.96 -4.11 2.19
N SER A 151 -23.85 -3.36 2.83
CA SER A 151 -24.21 -3.57 4.22
C SER A 151 -24.93 -4.91 4.41
N LEU A 152 -24.55 -5.61 5.46
CA LEU A 152 -25.13 -6.90 5.83
C LEU A 152 -26.10 -6.76 7.00
#